data_55f659a30c3ebf9c37d234dd8b44f0cb
#
_entry.id   55f659a30c3ebf9c37d234dd8b44f0cb
#
_cell.length_a   1.000
_cell.length_b   1.000
_cell.length_c   1.000
_cell.angle_alpha   90.00
_cell.angle_beta   90.00
_cell.angle_gamma   90.00
#
_symmetry.space_group_name_H-M   'P 1'
#
loop_
_entity.id
_entity.type
_entity.pdbx_description
1 polymer ?
#
loop_
_entity_poly.entity_id
_entity_poly.type
_entity_poly.pdbx_seq_one_letter_code
_entity_poly.pdbx_strand_id
1 'polypeptide(L)'
;MSLSLIAKSIKASPTLKLNEKFAILKEKGDPVIHLGGGEPKSKVPMDAILATVAHVNTGEVRYAPADGIPALKQAVIRYTDEFYERKVRLEHVIASSGAKQALMVAMQAILNPQEEILFPAPYWVSYPDMARMIGAIPVAALPEDGTFYPNIKDITDRVGSYTKAIVINSPNNPTGAFYSEDFIAEVVEFCEKKDIWLIMDDIYHRLLFDGKKPINCFKYAKKKDENSKLIVINGVSKQYAMTGFRIGWAVGNKKVIEAMSNIQGHQTSGPSVLLQKAAVGAMNGVQNSIESLRLTLENNRNIMIDLLNSFEGVKVTKPDGTFYCFADFSAYEKNSNKLSALLIDKVMVLTVPGAEFGMEGFLRLSYCGGIKDITEGLERIKWVLDPGSPNELYIGERKLVRDWS
;
A
#
# COMPACT_ATOMS: atom_id res chain seq x y z
N MET A 1 -2.15 28.82 -21.70
CA MET A 1 -3.23 27.98 -21.11
C MET A 1 -3.09 27.96 -19.59
N SER A 2 -4.12 28.33 -18.86
CA SER A 2 -4.11 28.26 -17.39
C SER A 2 -4.71 26.92 -16.97
N LEU A 3 -3.89 26.07 -16.32
CA LEU A 3 -4.37 24.84 -15.66
C LEU A 3 -5.06 25.19 -14.34
N SER A 4 -5.95 24.32 -13.86
CA SER A 4 -6.55 24.44 -12.54
C SER A 4 -5.50 24.37 -11.42
N LEU A 5 -5.82 24.88 -10.23
CA LEU A 5 -4.93 24.82 -9.08
C LEU A 5 -4.62 23.35 -8.69
N ILE A 6 -5.62 22.48 -8.74
CA ILE A 6 -5.45 21.03 -8.50
C ILE A 6 -4.42 20.44 -9.47
N ALA A 7 -4.60 20.69 -10.79
CA ALA A 7 -3.68 20.14 -11.79
C ALA A 7 -2.22 20.62 -11.61
N LYS A 8 -2.03 21.82 -11.06
CA LYS A 8 -0.70 22.39 -10.76
C LYS A 8 -0.10 21.84 -9.47
N SER A 9 -0.93 21.43 -8.51
CA SER A 9 -0.49 20.96 -7.19
C SER A 9 -0.15 19.47 -7.16
N ILE A 10 -0.74 18.66 -8.04
CA ILE A 10 -0.54 17.20 -8.06
C ILE A 10 0.69 16.83 -8.88
N LYS A 11 1.61 16.12 -8.25
CA LYS A 11 2.80 15.58 -8.90
C LYS A 11 2.53 14.19 -9.48
N ALA A 12 3.29 13.80 -10.50
CA ALA A 12 3.24 12.43 -11.00
C ALA A 12 3.72 11.45 -9.92
N SER A 13 3.00 10.33 -9.76
CA SER A 13 3.35 9.32 -8.75
C SER A 13 4.79 8.82 -8.91
N PRO A 14 5.63 8.92 -7.87
CA PRO A 14 7.03 8.49 -7.92
C PRO A 14 7.18 7.01 -8.28
N THR A 15 6.31 6.18 -7.72
CA THR A 15 6.31 4.73 -7.98
C THR A 15 5.93 4.38 -9.43
N LEU A 16 5.00 5.14 -10.05
CA LEU A 16 4.65 4.93 -11.46
C LEU A 16 5.77 5.37 -12.39
N LYS A 17 6.43 6.50 -12.12
CA LYS A 17 7.62 6.95 -12.87
C LYS A 17 8.76 5.93 -12.81
N LEU A 18 8.97 5.31 -11.65
CA LEU A 18 9.98 4.25 -11.49
C LEU A 18 9.63 3.00 -12.30
N ASN A 19 8.36 2.59 -12.31
CA ASN A 19 7.93 1.45 -13.12
C ASN A 19 8.09 1.72 -14.62
N GLU A 20 7.76 2.93 -15.08
CA GLU A 20 7.97 3.37 -16.48
C GLU A 20 9.46 3.37 -16.83
N LYS A 21 10.31 3.95 -15.98
CA LYS A 21 11.77 3.94 -16.17
C LYS A 21 12.33 2.51 -16.22
N PHE A 22 11.84 1.62 -15.35
CA PHE A 22 12.21 0.21 -15.37
C PHE A 22 11.84 -0.46 -16.71
N ALA A 23 10.63 -0.25 -17.20
CA ALA A 23 10.17 -0.81 -18.46
C ALA A 23 11.05 -0.35 -19.63
N ILE A 24 11.36 0.94 -19.71
CA ILE A 24 12.23 1.53 -20.74
C ILE A 24 13.64 0.92 -20.71
N LEU A 25 14.25 0.83 -19.53
CA LEU A 25 15.60 0.28 -19.38
C LEU A 25 15.63 -1.21 -19.73
N LYS A 26 14.63 -1.96 -19.30
CA LYS A 26 14.50 -3.39 -19.61
C LYS A 26 14.31 -3.64 -21.10
N GLU A 27 13.52 -2.82 -21.79
CA GLU A 27 13.31 -2.92 -23.24
C GLU A 27 14.60 -2.67 -24.02
N LYS A 28 15.49 -1.81 -23.51
CA LYS A 28 16.83 -1.58 -24.07
C LYS A 28 17.81 -2.72 -23.82
N GLY A 29 17.44 -3.74 -23.05
CA GLY A 29 18.31 -4.85 -22.67
C GLY A 29 19.25 -4.53 -21.52
N ASP A 30 19.05 -3.41 -20.82
CA ASP A 30 19.85 -3.05 -19.66
C ASP A 30 19.62 -4.03 -18.50
N PRO A 31 20.66 -4.44 -17.73
CA PRO A 31 20.56 -5.38 -16.61
C PRO A 31 20.02 -4.69 -15.35
N VAL A 32 18.86 -4.05 -15.49
CA VAL A 32 18.22 -3.26 -14.44
C VAL A 32 17.52 -4.14 -13.40
N ILE A 33 17.69 -3.83 -12.12
CA ILE A 33 17.01 -4.48 -11.00
C ILE A 33 16.03 -3.50 -10.36
N HIS A 34 14.80 -3.95 -10.15
CA HIS A 34 13.72 -3.13 -9.58
C HIS A 34 13.40 -3.53 -8.14
N LEU A 35 14.10 -2.94 -7.17
CA LEU A 35 13.80 -3.07 -5.74
C LEU A 35 12.77 -2.06 -5.22
N GLY A 36 12.25 -1.17 -6.07
CA GLY A 36 11.19 -0.21 -5.70
C GLY A 36 9.77 -0.69 -6.05
N GLY A 37 9.61 -1.92 -6.58
CA GLY A 37 8.35 -2.44 -7.09
C GLY A 37 7.25 -2.54 -6.01
N GLY A 38 6.00 -2.38 -6.43
CA GLY A 38 4.83 -2.43 -5.55
C GLY A 38 3.86 -3.59 -5.87
N GLU A 39 4.35 -4.63 -6.56
CA GLU A 39 3.51 -5.72 -7.07
C GLU A 39 4.14 -7.08 -6.78
N PRO A 40 3.41 -7.99 -6.08
CA PRO A 40 3.83 -9.37 -5.96
C PRO A 40 3.97 -10.03 -7.33
N LYS A 41 5.05 -10.78 -7.54
CA LYS A 41 5.32 -11.47 -8.82
C LYS A 41 4.68 -12.87 -8.91
N SER A 42 3.88 -13.27 -7.93
CA SER A 42 3.14 -14.53 -7.94
C SER A 42 2.07 -14.55 -9.04
N LYS A 43 1.75 -15.74 -9.52
CA LYS A 43 0.63 -15.92 -10.44
C LYS A 43 -0.70 -15.66 -9.74
N VAL A 44 -1.65 -15.12 -10.49
CA VAL A 44 -3.05 -14.94 -10.08
C VAL A 44 -3.68 -16.30 -9.75
N PRO A 45 -4.55 -16.41 -8.73
CA PRO A 45 -5.29 -17.64 -8.43
C PRO A 45 -6.03 -18.18 -9.65
N MET A 46 -5.96 -19.48 -9.88
CA MET A 46 -6.60 -20.12 -11.05
C MET A 46 -8.11 -19.89 -11.05
N ASP A 47 -8.75 -19.91 -9.89
CA ASP A 47 -10.20 -19.67 -9.75
C ASP A 47 -10.61 -18.28 -10.26
N ALA A 48 -9.74 -17.28 -10.12
CA ALA A 48 -9.97 -15.94 -10.68
C ALA A 48 -9.94 -15.96 -12.21
N ILE A 49 -8.97 -16.67 -12.79
CA ILE A 49 -8.84 -16.82 -14.25
C ILE A 49 -10.06 -17.54 -14.80
N LEU A 50 -10.43 -18.69 -14.23
CA LEU A 50 -11.55 -19.51 -14.67
C LEU A 50 -12.88 -18.74 -14.59
N ALA A 51 -13.12 -18.01 -13.49
CA ALA A 51 -14.33 -17.19 -13.34
C ALA A 51 -14.41 -16.07 -14.40
N THR A 52 -13.27 -15.46 -14.75
CA THR A 52 -13.21 -14.43 -15.79
C THR A 52 -13.53 -15.03 -17.16
N VAL A 53 -12.87 -16.12 -17.53
CA VAL A 53 -13.04 -16.79 -18.83
C VAL A 53 -14.48 -17.30 -18.99
N ALA A 54 -15.03 -17.94 -17.95
CA ALA A 54 -16.41 -18.41 -17.96
C ALA A 54 -17.40 -17.26 -18.24
N HIS A 55 -17.19 -16.09 -17.62
CA HIS A 55 -18.10 -14.96 -17.84
C HIS A 55 -17.90 -14.28 -19.19
N VAL A 56 -16.66 -14.16 -19.68
CA VAL A 56 -16.38 -13.63 -21.04
C VAL A 56 -17.11 -14.48 -22.10
N ASN A 57 -17.07 -15.81 -21.95
CA ASN A 57 -17.71 -16.74 -22.90
C ASN A 57 -19.22 -16.62 -22.98
N THR A 58 -19.89 -16.02 -21.99
CA THR A 58 -21.34 -15.74 -22.06
C THR A 58 -21.69 -14.60 -23.02
N GLY A 59 -20.72 -13.73 -23.33
CA GLY A 59 -20.95 -12.48 -24.05
C GLY A 59 -21.75 -11.41 -23.25
N GLU A 60 -22.15 -11.68 -22.02
CA GLU A 60 -22.96 -10.79 -21.19
C GLU A 60 -22.09 -9.83 -20.37
N VAL A 61 -21.33 -8.96 -21.06
CA VAL A 61 -20.46 -7.96 -20.43
C VAL A 61 -21.15 -6.60 -20.50
N ARG A 62 -21.90 -6.25 -19.47
CA ARG A 62 -22.70 -5.02 -19.38
C ARG A 62 -22.35 -4.22 -18.13
N TYR A 63 -22.92 -3.02 -17.99
CA TYR A 63 -22.80 -2.24 -16.76
C TYR A 63 -23.30 -3.03 -15.55
N ALA A 64 -22.51 -2.97 -14.49
CA ALA A 64 -22.88 -3.51 -13.18
C ALA A 64 -23.41 -2.38 -12.27
N PRO A 65 -24.05 -2.69 -11.13
CA PRO A 65 -24.35 -1.69 -10.12
C PRO A 65 -23.09 -0.91 -9.72
N ALA A 66 -23.24 0.39 -9.52
CA ALA A 66 -22.12 1.27 -9.22
C ALA A 66 -21.33 0.86 -7.96
N ASP A 67 -22.00 0.26 -6.98
CA ASP A 67 -21.44 -0.24 -5.73
C ASP A 67 -20.98 -1.71 -5.79
N GLY A 68 -21.04 -2.32 -6.97
CA GLY A 68 -20.58 -3.67 -7.23
C GLY A 68 -21.69 -4.73 -7.36
N ILE A 69 -21.35 -5.86 -8.01
CA ILE A 69 -22.28 -6.97 -8.19
C ILE A 69 -22.61 -7.65 -6.85
N PRO A 70 -23.84 -8.15 -6.66
CA PRO A 70 -24.23 -8.83 -5.41
C PRO A 70 -23.30 -9.97 -5.02
N ALA A 71 -22.81 -10.75 -5.98
CA ALA A 71 -21.89 -11.87 -5.72
C ALA A 71 -20.57 -11.42 -5.10
N LEU A 72 -19.99 -10.26 -5.53
CA LEU A 72 -18.78 -9.72 -4.94
C LEU A 72 -19.05 -9.17 -3.54
N LYS A 73 -20.15 -8.42 -3.37
CA LYS A 73 -20.54 -7.92 -2.05
C LYS A 73 -20.76 -9.06 -1.04
N GLN A 74 -21.36 -10.17 -1.47
CA GLN A 74 -21.50 -11.38 -0.64
C GLN A 74 -20.13 -12.01 -0.30
N ALA A 75 -19.17 -12.03 -1.24
CA ALA A 75 -17.82 -12.50 -0.95
C ALA A 75 -17.12 -11.60 0.09
N VAL A 76 -17.31 -10.27 -0.02
CA VAL A 76 -16.79 -9.31 0.97
C VAL A 76 -17.45 -9.48 2.33
N ILE A 77 -18.76 -9.75 2.39
CA ILE A 77 -19.49 -10.03 3.64
C ILE A 77 -18.89 -11.26 4.33
N ARG A 78 -18.69 -12.38 3.60
CA ARG A 78 -18.04 -13.57 4.18
C ARG A 78 -16.62 -13.30 4.65
N TYR A 79 -15.85 -12.59 3.84
CA TYR A 79 -14.50 -12.16 4.21
C TYR A 79 -14.48 -11.31 5.48
N THR A 80 -15.46 -10.40 5.63
CA THR A 80 -15.59 -9.54 6.81
C THR A 80 -15.98 -10.35 8.04
N ASP A 81 -16.88 -11.33 7.90
CA ASP A 81 -17.27 -12.25 8.99
C ASP A 81 -16.07 -13.12 9.42
N GLU A 82 -15.29 -13.65 8.45
CA GLU A 82 -14.14 -14.54 8.71
C GLU A 82 -12.96 -13.82 9.38
N PHE A 83 -12.57 -12.64 8.88
CA PHE A 83 -11.33 -11.97 9.31
C PHE A 83 -11.56 -10.86 10.33
N TYR A 84 -12.78 -10.33 10.43
CA TYR A 84 -13.11 -9.24 11.34
C TYR A 84 -14.23 -9.61 12.33
N GLU A 85 -14.71 -10.85 12.31
CA GLU A 85 -15.80 -11.34 13.18
C GLU A 85 -17.00 -10.37 13.20
N ARG A 86 -17.25 -9.72 12.05
CA ARG A 86 -18.26 -8.68 11.92
C ARG A 86 -19.29 -9.04 10.85
N LYS A 87 -20.53 -9.25 11.29
CA LYS A 87 -21.67 -9.44 10.39
C LYS A 87 -22.10 -8.11 9.80
N VAL A 88 -22.05 -7.99 8.50
CA VAL A 88 -22.48 -6.82 7.74
C VAL A 88 -23.48 -7.23 6.66
N ARG A 89 -24.23 -6.25 6.14
CA ARG A 89 -25.23 -6.47 5.07
C ARG A 89 -24.72 -5.86 3.76
N LEU A 90 -25.42 -6.14 2.65
CA LEU A 90 -25.06 -5.63 1.32
C LEU A 90 -24.93 -4.09 1.28
N GLU A 91 -25.76 -3.38 2.02
CA GLU A 91 -25.78 -1.92 2.10
C GLU A 91 -24.57 -1.32 2.84
N HIS A 92 -23.77 -2.15 3.51
CA HIS A 92 -22.54 -1.75 4.21
C HIS A 92 -21.27 -1.98 3.36
N VAL A 93 -21.42 -2.42 2.11
CA VAL A 93 -20.29 -2.81 1.25
C VAL A 93 -20.35 -2.08 -0.09
N ILE A 94 -19.24 -1.52 -0.51
CA ILE A 94 -19.04 -1.02 -1.87
C ILE A 94 -17.77 -1.65 -2.47
N ALA A 95 -17.87 -2.14 -3.70
CA ALA A 95 -16.73 -2.53 -4.52
C ALA A 95 -16.28 -1.35 -5.39
N SER A 96 -14.97 -1.16 -5.54
CA SER A 96 -14.36 -0.06 -6.29
C SER A 96 -13.24 -0.55 -7.20
N SER A 97 -12.77 0.29 -8.14
CA SER A 97 -11.65 -0.04 -9.04
C SER A 97 -10.31 -0.02 -8.30
N GLY A 98 -10.16 -0.93 -7.36
CA GLY A 98 -9.05 -1.09 -6.43
C GLY A 98 -9.22 -0.28 -5.15
N ALA A 99 -8.48 -0.66 -4.10
CA ALA A 99 -8.49 0.04 -2.81
C ALA A 99 -8.16 1.54 -2.95
N LYS A 100 -7.35 1.92 -3.93
CA LYS A 100 -7.03 3.33 -4.21
C LYS A 100 -8.29 4.14 -4.55
N GLN A 101 -9.19 3.63 -5.39
CA GLN A 101 -10.45 4.31 -5.68
C GLN A 101 -11.36 4.29 -4.45
N ALA A 102 -11.45 3.19 -3.73
CA ALA A 102 -12.24 3.11 -2.50
C ALA A 102 -11.79 4.17 -1.46
N LEU A 103 -10.48 4.36 -1.27
CA LEU A 103 -9.90 5.42 -0.43
C LEU A 103 -10.29 6.81 -0.93
N MET A 104 -10.12 7.07 -2.23
CA MET A 104 -10.42 8.38 -2.82
C MET A 104 -11.90 8.74 -2.65
N VAL A 105 -12.79 7.79 -2.95
CA VAL A 105 -14.24 8.00 -2.84
C VAL A 105 -14.68 8.12 -1.38
N ALA A 106 -14.04 7.37 -0.46
CA ALA A 106 -14.28 7.52 0.99
C ALA A 106 -13.90 8.95 1.45
N MET A 107 -12.70 9.42 1.09
CA MET A 107 -12.27 10.78 1.42
C MET A 107 -13.21 11.84 0.86
N GLN A 108 -13.66 11.69 -0.40
CA GLN A 108 -14.65 12.59 -1.00
C GLN A 108 -16.03 12.58 -0.32
N ALA A 109 -16.41 11.44 0.26
CA ALA A 109 -17.69 11.30 0.96
C ALA A 109 -17.70 11.90 2.37
N ILE A 110 -16.51 12.05 3.01
CA ILE A 110 -16.42 12.42 4.43
C ILE A 110 -15.68 13.73 4.70
N LEU A 111 -15.00 14.32 3.72
CA LEU A 111 -14.20 15.52 3.89
C LEU A 111 -14.70 16.67 2.99
N ASN A 112 -14.74 17.86 3.56
CA ASN A 112 -14.90 19.11 2.82
C ASN A 112 -13.54 19.77 2.51
N PRO A 113 -13.47 20.70 1.55
CA PRO A 113 -12.29 21.54 1.36
C PRO A 113 -11.87 22.23 2.67
N GLN A 114 -10.56 22.32 2.91
CA GLN A 114 -9.91 22.89 4.12
C GLN A 114 -10.06 22.05 5.40
N GLU A 115 -10.78 20.93 5.38
CA GLU A 115 -10.74 19.98 6.49
C GLU A 115 -9.47 19.15 6.43
N GLU A 116 -9.00 18.70 7.60
CA GLU A 116 -7.76 17.96 7.74
C GLU A 116 -8.00 16.45 7.77
N ILE A 117 -7.11 15.73 7.11
CA ILE A 117 -6.96 14.29 7.23
C ILE A 117 -5.57 13.95 7.75
N LEU A 118 -5.51 13.19 8.86
CA LEU A 118 -4.28 12.84 9.54
C LEU A 118 -3.89 11.39 9.25
N PHE A 119 -2.59 11.13 9.13
CA PHE A 119 -2.03 9.78 9.03
C PHE A 119 -0.64 9.71 9.65
N PRO A 120 -0.25 8.57 10.27
CA PRO A 120 1.11 8.36 10.76
C PRO A 120 2.15 8.45 9.63
N ALA A 121 3.29 9.03 9.90
CA ALA A 121 4.45 9.03 9.01
C ALA A 121 5.47 7.98 9.50
N PRO A 122 6.22 7.33 8.60
CA PRO A 122 6.11 7.45 7.15
C PRO A 122 4.82 6.82 6.61
N TYR A 123 4.29 7.41 5.55
CA TYR A 123 2.96 7.11 4.99
C TYR A 123 3.03 6.69 3.52
N TRP A 124 1.98 6.04 3.02
CA TRP A 124 1.89 5.77 1.59
C TRP A 124 1.78 7.07 0.77
N VAL A 125 2.66 7.20 -0.23
CA VAL A 125 2.85 8.39 -1.07
C VAL A 125 1.58 9.02 -1.65
N SER A 126 0.49 8.26 -1.77
CA SER A 126 -0.74 8.77 -2.39
C SER A 126 -1.69 9.46 -1.41
N TYR A 127 -1.57 9.29 -0.10
CA TYR A 127 -2.49 9.91 0.86
C TYR A 127 -2.47 11.45 0.77
N PRO A 128 -1.31 12.12 0.78
CA PRO A 128 -1.29 13.58 0.70
C PRO A 128 -1.91 14.11 -0.59
N ASP A 129 -1.62 13.48 -1.73
CA ASP A 129 -2.14 13.94 -3.01
C ASP A 129 -3.63 13.69 -3.17
N MET A 130 -4.14 12.55 -2.64
CA MET A 130 -5.58 12.30 -2.58
C MET A 130 -6.33 13.36 -1.76
N ALA A 131 -5.78 13.74 -0.60
CA ALA A 131 -6.33 14.83 0.21
C ALA A 131 -6.35 16.16 -0.55
N ARG A 132 -5.23 16.53 -1.19
CA ARG A 132 -5.14 17.76 -1.99
C ARG A 132 -6.10 17.77 -3.18
N MET A 133 -6.33 16.61 -3.83
CA MET A 133 -7.27 16.49 -4.95
C MET A 133 -8.70 16.88 -4.60
N ILE A 134 -9.09 16.75 -3.35
CA ILE A 134 -10.42 17.12 -2.84
C ILE A 134 -10.42 18.46 -2.09
N GLY A 135 -9.29 19.16 -2.05
CA GLY A 135 -9.12 20.41 -1.33
C GLY A 135 -8.91 20.27 0.18
N ALA A 136 -8.78 19.05 0.68
CA ALA A 136 -8.47 18.77 2.08
C ALA A 136 -6.96 18.96 2.38
N ILE A 137 -6.63 19.14 3.66
CA ILE A 137 -5.27 19.38 4.14
C ILE A 137 -4.70 18.08 4.71
N PRO A 138 -3.62 17.51 4.11
CA PRO A 138 -2.96 16.35 4.68
C PRO A 138 -2.10 16.74 5.87
N VAL A 139 -2.25 16.04 6.99
CA VAL A 139 -1.46 16.22 8.23
C VAL A 139 -0.73 14.92 8.53
N ALA A 140 0.61 14.98 8.55
CA ALA A 140 1.44 13.85 8.90
C ALA A 140 1.78 13.86 10.39
N ALA A 141 1.61 12.73 11.08
CA ALA A 141 2.00 12.52 12.47
C ALA A 141 3.26 11.64 12.49
N LEU A 142 4.40 12.28 12.74
CA LEU A 142 5.68 11.57 12.88
C LEU A 142 5.83 11.11 14.33
N PRO A 143 6.15 9.82 14.60
CA PRO A 143 6.45 9.34 15.94
C PRO A 143 7.62 10.11 16.58
N GLU A 144 7.45 10.54 17.82
CA GLU A 144 8.46 11.36 18.52
C GLU A 144 9.76 10.60 18.79
N ASP A 145 9.67 9.29 19.01
CA ASP A 145 10.82 8.42 19.28
C ASP A 145 11.62 8.02 18.02
N GLY A 146 11.18 8.46 16.84
CA GLY A 146 11.81 8.13 15.57
C GLY A 146 11.63 6.67 15.13
N THR A 147 10.78 5.90 15.79
CA THR A 147 10.40 4.54 15.39
C THR A 147 9.33 4.55 14.30
N PHE A 148 8.98 3.35 13.82
CA PHE A 148 7.86 3.19 12.87
C PHE A 148 6.55 2.77 13.54
N TYR A 149 6.52 2.76 14.87
CA TYR A 149 5.39 2.29 15.68
C TYR A 149 4.80 3.48 16.43
N PRO A 150 3.78 4.15 15.86
CA PRO A 150 3.17 5.29 16.52
C PRO A 150 2.47 4.87 17.82
N ASN A 151 2.48 5.75 18.79
CA ASN A 151 1.62 5.68 19.97
C ASN A 151 0.44 6.64 19.81
N ILE A 152 -0.56 6.51 20.70
CA ILE A 152 -1.77 7.33 20.58
C ILE A 152 -1.49 8.84 20.73
N LYS A 153 -0.46 9.21 21.48
CA LYS A 153 -0.09 10.61 21.68
C LYS A 153 0.43 11.26 20.41
N ASP A 154 1.21 10.51 19.59
CA ASP A 154 1.66 11.00 18.27
C ASP A 154 0.49 11.44 17.39
N ILE A 155 -0.66 10.77 17.53
CA ILE A 155 -1.89 11.09 16.81
C ILE A 155 -2.64 12.25 17.48
N THR A 156 -2.91 12.14 18.79
CA THR A 156 -3.78 13.08 19.50
C THR A 156 -3.22 14.49 19.56
N ASP A 157 -1.91 14.64 19.68
CA ASP A 157 -1.22 15.93 19.72
C ASP A 157 -1.27 16.69 18.39
N ARG A 158 -1.62 16.00 17.29
CA ARG A 158 -1.79 16.57 15.94
C ARG A 158 -3.24 16.83 15.56
N VAL A 159 -4.21 16.37 16.37
CA VAL A 159 -5.64 16.55 16.08
C VAL A 159 -6.10 17.94 16.52
N GLY A 160 -6.58 18.71 15.54
CA GLY A 160 -7.17 20.04 15.74
C GLY A 160 -8.68 20.09 15.47
N SER A 161 -9.25 21.29 15.51
CA SER A 161 -10.68 21.52 15.26
C SER A 161 -11.08 21.21 13.80
N TYR A 162 -10.14 21.30 12.87
CA TYR A 162 -10.34 21.01 11.45
C TYR A 162 -10.11 19.54 11.09
N THR A 163 -9.56 18.74 12.00
CA THR A 163 -9.31 17.32 11.75
C THR A 163 -10.62 16.55 11.75
N LYS A 164 -10.97 15.94 10.61
CA LYS A 164 -12.22 15.20 10.39
C LYS A 164 -12.00 13.72 10.10
N ALA A 165 -10.81 13.35 9.68
CA ALA A 165 -10.49 11.95 9.38
C ALA A 165 -9.08 11.60 9.81
N ILE A 166 -8.90 10.32 10.17
CA ILE A 166 -7.60 9.69 10.41
C ILE A 166 -7.51 8.45 9.50
N VAL A 167 -6.35 8.24 8.86
CA VAL A 167 -6.06 7.01 8.09
C VAL A 167 -4.99 6.22 8.81
N ILE A 168 -5.26 4.96 9.06
CA ILE A 168 -4.29 4.00 9.60
C ILE A 168 -4.06 2.91 8.55
N ASN A 169 -2.79 2.65 8.21
CA ASN A 169 -2.37 1.56 7.33
C ASN A 169 -1.46 0.61 8.10
N SER A 170 -1.98 -0.58 8.41
CA SER A 170 -1.26 -1.61 9.18
C SER A 170 -1.58 -3.01 8.67
N PRO A 171 -0.58 -3.77 8.17
CA PRO A 171 0.84 -3.41 8.07
C PRO A 171 1.09 -2.24 7.13
N ASN A 172 2.08 -1.43 7.47
CA ASN A 172 2.33 -0.14 6.87
C ASN A 172 3.16 -0.23 5.57
N ASN A 173 2.84 0.59 4.59
CA ASN A 173 3.68 0.94 3.46
C ASN A 173 4.21 2.36 3.68
N PRO A 174 5.53 2.59 3.89
CA PRO A 174 6.66 1.80 3.36
C PRO A 174 7.36 0.85 4.34
N THR A 175 7.06 0.89 5.62
CA THR A 175 7.94 0.32 6.67
C THR A 175 7.77 -1.19 6.87
N GLY A 176 6.60 -1.74 6.55
CA GLY A 176 6.22 -3.08 6.93
C GLY A 176 5.86 -3.24 8.42
N ALA A 177 5.85 -2.16 9.19
CA ALA A 177 5.47 -2.17 10.60
C ALA A 177 4.01 -2.58 10.77
N PHE A 178 3.75 -3.48 11.71
CA PHE A 178 2.42 -3.88 12.11
C PHE A 178 2.13 -3.29 13.50
N TYR A 179 1.20 -2.36 13.53
CA TYR A 179 0.88 -1.60 14.74
C TYR A 179 0.27 -2.50 15.82
N SER A 180 0.48 -2.15 17.07
CA SER A 180 0.00 -2.97 18.19
C SER A 180 -1.55 -2.96 18.28
N GLU A 181 -2.08 -4.04 18.86
CA GLU A 181 -3.53 -4.15 19.12
C GLU A 181 -4.01 -3.03 20.03
N ASP A 182 -3.22 -2.65 21.04
CA ASP A 182 -3.52 -1.55 21.97
C ASP A 182 -3.60 -0.21 21.24
N PHE A 183 -2.64 0.10 20.35
CA PHE A 183 -2.68 1.32 19.55
C PHE A 183 -3.93 1.38 18.67
N ILE A 184 -4.29 0.28 18.00
CA ILE A 184 -5.51 0.24 17.17
C ILE A 184 -6.76 0.45 18.02
N ALA A 185 -6.83 -0.18 19.21
CA ALA A 185 -7.93 0.00 20.15
C ALA A 185 -8.07 1.47 20.58
N GLU A 186 -6.95 2.09 20.98
CA GLU A 186 -6.91 3.49 21.41
C GLU A 186 -7.31 4.47 20.30
N VAL A 187 -6.87 4.24 19.06
CA VAL A 187 -7.24 5.08 17.91
C VAL A 187 -8.73 4.95 17.60
N VAL A 188 -9.28 3.73 17.60
CA VAL A 188 -10.73 3.51 17.40
C VAL A 188 -11.54 4.24 18.46
N GLU A 189 -11.20 4.07 19.75
CA GLU A 189 -11.90 4.70 20.86
C GLU A 189 -11.78 6.23 20.81
N PHE A 190 -10.59 6.76 20.49
CA PHE A 190 -10.35 8.19 20.33
C PHE A 190 -11.21 8.79 19.21
N CYS A 191 -11.24 8.15 18.04
CA CYS A 191 -12.04 8.60 16.91
C CYS A 191 -13.54 8.63 17.23
N GLU A 192 -14.05 7.59 17.90
CA GLU A 192 -15.45 7.55 18.34
C GLU A 192 -15.79 8.66 19.36
N LYS A 193 -14.90 8.91 20.31
CA LYS A 193 -15.05 9.96 21.34
C LYS A 193 -15.02 11.36 20.74
N LYS A 194 -14.16 11.59 19.75
CA LYS A 194 -14.00 12.90 19.09
C LYS A 194 -14.91 13.10 17.88
N ASP A 195 -15.70 12.09 17.54
CA ASP A 195 -16.58 12.08 16.36
C ASP A 195 -15.83 12.30 15.03
N ILE A 196 -14.63 11.72 14.94
CA ILE A 196 -13.72 11.75 13.78
C ILE A 196 -13.89 10.45 12.98
N TRP A 197 -13.83 10.52 11.65
CA TRP A 197 -13.80 9.35 10.77
C TRP A 197 -12.47 8.60 10.90
N LEU A 198 -12.55 7.28 11.02
CA LEU A 198 -11.37 6.41 10.96
C LEU A 198 -11.43 5.57 9.69
N ILE A 199 -10.41 5.67 8.85
CA ILE A 199 -10.19 4.81 7.69
C ILE A 199 -9.08 3.83 8.03
N MET A 200 -9.40 2.54 8.08
CA MET A 200 -8.41 1.46 8.17
C MET A 200 -8.07 0.98 6.76
N ASP A 201 -6.87 1.27 6.29
CA ASP A 201 -6.35 0.74 5.02
C ASP A 201 -5.65 -0.59 5.27
N ASP A 202 -6.41 -1.67 5.16
CA ASP A 202 -6.01 -3.04 5.48
C ASP A 202 -5.58 -3.85 4.25
N ILE A 203 -5.11 -3.17 3.20
CA ILE A 203 -4.76 -3.81 1.92
C ILE A 203 -3.69 -4.91 2.05
N TYR A 204 -2.90 -4.91 3.13
CA TYR A 204 -1.84 -5.88 3.42
C TYR A 204 -2.18 -6.82 4.58
N HIS A 205 -3.34 -6.77 5.19
CA HIS A 205 -3.61 -7.38 6.50
C HIS A 205 -3.39 -8.91 6.57
N ARG A 206 -3.43 -9.64 5.44
CA ARG A 206 -3.09 -11.06 5.38
C ARG A 206 -1.62 -11.35 5.03
N LEU A 207 -0.82 -10.33 4.78
CA LEU A 207 0.61 -10.44 4.48
C LEU A 207 1.41 -10.10 5.75
N LEU A 208 1.19 -10.88 6.79
CA LEU A 208 1.88 -10.80 8.08
C LEU A 208 2.82 -11.99 8.26
N PHE A 209 3.91 -11.78 8.99
CA PHE A 209 4.99 -12.73 9.19
C PHE A 209 5.14 -13.12 10.66
N ASP A 210 6.02 -14.09 10.92
CA ASP A 210 6.38 -14.56 12.26
C ASP A 210 5.15 -14.99 13.08
N GLY A 211 4.15 -15.58 12.41
CA GLY A 211 2.91 -16.07 13.05
C GLY A 211 1.94 -15.00 13.53
N LYS A 212 2.19 -13.71 13.21
CA LYS A 212 1.28 -12.61 13.54
C LYS A 212 -0.06 -12.77 12.81
N LYS A 213 -1.14 -12.33 13.48
CA LYS A 213 -2.52 -12.40 12.94
C LYS A 213 -3.07 -11.01 12.69
N PRO A 214 -3.97 -10.84 11.70
CA PRO A 214 -4.68 -9.59 11.46
C PRO A 214 -5.41 -9.09 12.71
N ILE A 215 -5.42 -7.77 12.93
CA ILE A 215 -6.17 -7.15 14.02
C ILE A 215 -7.59 -6.85 13.52
N ASN A 216 -8.56 -7.24 14.33
CA ASN A 216 -9.96 -6.90 14.10
C ASN A 216 -10.28 -5.54 14.74
N CYS A 217 -10.21 -4.46 13.96
CA CYS A 217 -10.51 -3.09 14.45
C CYS A 217 -11.98 -2.92 14.89
N PHE A 218 -12.94 -3.68 14.30
CA PHE A 218 -14.34 -3.61 14.69
C PHE A 218 -14.61 -4.10 16.12
N LYS A 219 -13.71 -4.92 16.71
CA LYS A 219 -13.79 -5.40 18.08
C LYS A 219 -13.82 -4.23 19.09
N TYR A 220 -13.13 -3.13 18.76
CA TYR A 220 -12.99 -1.97 19.63
C TYR A 220 -14.05 -0.89 19.36
N ALA A 221 -14.76 -0.96 18.25
CA ALA A 221 -15.82 -0.01 17.92
C ALA A 221 -17.06 -0.26 18.79
N LYS A 222 -17.37 0.70 19.69
CA LYS A 222 -18.57 0.69 20.54
C LYS A 222 -19.80 1.15 19.77
N LYS A 223 -19.64 2.13 18.87
CA LYS A 223 -20.68 2.57 17.94
C LYS A 223 -20.84 1.55 16.83
N LYS A 224 -22.06 1.11 16.61
CA LYS A 224 -22.37 0.07 15.61
C LYS A 224 -23.26 0.64 14.51
N ASP A 225 -23.21 -0.02 13.36
CA ASP A 225 -24.05 0.25 12.21
C ASP A 225 -24.04 1.75 11.81
N GLU A 226 -25.18 2.41 11.78
CA GLU A 226 -25.34 3.76 11.25
C GLU A 226 -24.65 4.87 12.07
N ASN A 227 -24.24 4.58 13.28
CA ASN A 227 -23.55 5.53 14.15
C ASN A 227 -22.01 5.39 14.09
N SER A 228 -21.50 4.38 13.40
CA SER A 228 -20.06 4.16 13.28
C SER A 228 -19.45 5.07 12.20
N LYS A 229 -18.33 5.69 12.53
CA LYS A 229 -17.46 6.44 11.57
C LYS A 229 -16.22 5.63 11.18
N LEU A 230 -16.26 4.31 11.35
CA LEU A 230 -15.19 3.41 10.93
C LEU A 230 -15.45 2.91 9.50
N ILE A 231 -14.47 3.10 8.64
CA ILE A 231 -14.44 2.57 7.27
C ILE A 231 -13.21 1.66 7.14
N VAL A 232 -13.43 0.40 6.77
CA VAL A 232 -12.35 -0.55 6.50
C VAL A 232 -12.22 -0.74 5.00
N ILE A 233 -11.03 -0.51 4.48
CA ILE A 233 -10.72 -0.63 3.04
C ILE A 233 -9.75 -1.77 2.81
N ASN A 234 -10.05 -2.59 1.82
CA ASN A 234 -9.25 -3.74 1.44
C ASN A 234 -9.38 -4.05 -0.05
N GLY A 235 -8.76 -5.12 -0.54
CA GLY A 235 -8.84 -5.50 -1.95
C GLY A 235 -8.06 -6.74 -2.29
N VAL A 236 -8.20 -7.19 -3.53
CA VAL A 236 -7.50 -8.38 -4.04
C VAL A 236 -6.07 -8.10 -4.49
N SER A 237 -5.67 -6.83 -4.58
CA SER A 237 -4.42 -6.43 -5.26
C SER A 237 -3.17 -7.06 -4.65
N LYS A 238 -3.06 -7.13 -3.32
CA LYS A 238 -1.80 -7.51 -2.65
C LYS A 238 -1.81 -8.97 -2.22
N GLN A 239 -2.77 -9.35 -1.41
CA GLN A 239 -2.88 -10.71 -0.88
C GLN A 239 -3.18 -11.79 -1.94
N TYR A 240 -3.85 -11.43 -3.05
CA TYR A 240 -4.12 -12.35 -4.16
C TYR A 240 -3.21 -12.13 -5.38
N ALA A 241 -2.20 -11.25 -5.29
CA ALA A 241 -1.34 -10.86 -6.41
C ALA A 241 -2.11 -10.39 -7.67
N MET A 242 -3.25 -9.73 -7.47
CA MET A 242 -4.18 -9.32 -8.53
C MET A 242 -4.17 -7.80 -8.76
N THR A 243 -2.99 -7.18 -8.81
CA THR A 243 -2.85 -5.72 -8.93
C THR A 243 -3.49 -5.17 -10.20
N GLY A 244 -3.36 -5.86 -11.32
CA GLY A 244 -3.93 -5.50 -12.63
C GLY A 244 -5.44 -5.66 -12.72
N PHE A 245 -6.08 -6.44 -11.85
CA PHE A 245 -7.54 -6.64 -11.86
C PHE A 245 -8.31 -5.45 -11.31
N ARG A 246 -7.65 -4.54 -10.58
CA ARG A 246 -8.28 -3.31 -10.10
C ARG A 246 -9.58 -3.54 -9.34
N ILE A 247 -9.62 -4.44 -8.36
CA ILE A 247 -10.75 -4.64 -7.45
C ILE A 247 -10.32 -4.43 -6.00
N GLY A 248 -11.05 -3.55 -5.33
CA GLY A 248 -11.02 -3.30 -3.90
C GLY A 248 -12.42 -3.04 -3.39
N TRP A 249 -12.55 -2.84 -2.11
CA TRP A 249 -13.83 -2.58 -1.45
C TRP A 249 -13.67 -1.73 -0.21
N ALA A 250 -14.77 -1.14 0.23
CA ALA A 250 -14.90 -0.56 1.55
C ALA A 250 -16.08 -1.19 2.29
N VAL A 251 -15.92 -1.29 3.61
CA VAL A 251 -16.98 -1.67 4.57
C VAL A 251 -17.17 -0.51 5.53
N GLY A 252 -18.40 -0.01 5.65
CA GLY A 252 -18.73 1.13 6.49
C GLY A 252 -20.24 1.20 6.81
N ASN A 253 -20.68 2.27 7.45
CA ASN A 253 -22.10 2.48 7.67
C ASN A 253 -22.86 2.73 6.35
N LYS A 254 -24.15 2.43 6.32
CA LYS A 254 -24.98 2.55 5.12
C LYS A 254 -24.93 3.92 4.47
N LYS A 255 -24.98 4.99 5.25
CA LYS A 255 -25.00 6.37 4.71
C LYS A 255 -23.72 6.72 3.98
N VAL A 256 -22.55 6.36 4.55
CA VAL A 256 -21.27 6.62 3.88
C VAL A 256 -21.11 5.74 2.64
N ILE A 257 -21.54 4.49 2.68
CA ILE A 257 -21.49 3.60 1.52
C ILE A 257 -22.41 4.09 0.38
N GLU A 258 -23.60 4.58 0.71
CA GLU A 258 -24.52 5.19 -0.26
C GLU A 258 -23.90 6.46 -0.88
N ALA A 259 -23.31 7.34 -0.08
CA ALA A 259 -22.61 8.53 -0.57
C ALA A 259 -21.42 8.17 -1.49
N MET A 260 -20.61 7.17 -1.09
CA MET A 260 -19.52 6.65 -1.91
C MET A 260 -20.03 6.06 -3.22
N SER A 261 -21.14 5.33 -3.20
CA SER A 261 -21.77 4.74 -4.40
C SER A 261 -22.22 5.82 -5.38
N ASN A 262 -22.85 6.88 -4.89
CA ASN A 262 -23.30 8.01 -5.72
C ASN A 262 -22.10 8.70 -6.37
N ILE A 263 -21.05 9.02 -5.62
CA ILE A 263 -19.82 9.65 -6.15
C ILE A 263 -19.17 8.74 -7.19
N GLN A 264 -18.98 7.46 -6.88
CA GLN A 264 -18.37 6.47 -7.78
C GLN A 264 -19.20 6.29 -9.06
N GLY A 265 -20.53 6.31 -8.95
CA GLY A 265 -21.43 6.21 -10.08
C GLY A 265 -21.19 7.32 -11.10
N HIS A 266 -20.97 8.56 -10.66
CA HIS A 266 -20.66 9.69 -11.53
C HIS A 266 -19.19 9.71 -12.01
N GLN A 267 -18.26 9.04 -11.36
CA GLN A 267 -16.87 8.99 -11.78
C GLN A 267 -16.59 7.91 -12.83
N THR A 268 -17.05 6.67 -12.57
CA THR A 268 -16.64 5.49 -13.34
C THR A 268 -17.78 4.52 -13.63
N SER A 269 -18.99 4.77 -13.15
CA SER A 269 -20.13 3.85 -13.18
C SER A 269 -19.85 2.51 -12.46
N GLY A 270 -18.81 2.44 -11.64
CA GLY A 270 -18.37 1.26 -10.90
C GLY A 270 -17.31 0.42 -11.62
N PRO A 271 -16.77 -0.62 -10.94
CA PRO A 271 -15.74 -1.47 -11.49
C PRO A 271 -16.28 -2.46 -12.53
N SER A 272 -15.39 -2.88 -13.46
CA SER A 272 -15.73 -3.85 -14.52
C SER A 272 -16.32 -5.15 -13.96
N VAL A 273 -17.45 -5.61 -14.54
CA VAL A 273 -18.10 -6.86 -14.16
C VAL A 273 -17.19 -8.09 -14.31
N LEU A 274 -16.35 -8.12 -15.35
CA LEU A 274 -15.39 -9.21 -15.58
C LEU A 274 -14.39 -9.32 -14.42
N LEU A 275 -13.85 -8.17 -14.00
CA LEU A 275 -12.84 -8.12 -12.94
C LEU A 275 -13.47 -8.36 -11.56
N GLN A 276 -14.74 -8.00 -11.37
CA GLN A 276 -15.51 -8.38 -10.19
C GLN A 276 -15.74 -9.90 -10.12
N LYS A 277 -16.05 -10.55 -11.23
CA LYS A 277 -16.18 -12.02 -11.30
C LYS A 277 -14.84 -12.72 -10.98
N ALA A 278 -13.73 -12.19 -11.48
CA ALA A 278 -12.41 -12.68 -11.10
C ALA A 278 -12.16 -12.61 -9.58
N ALA A 279 -12.51 -11.46 -8.97
CA ALA A 279 -12.36 -11.29 -7.53
C ALA A 279 -13.25 -12.26 -6.73
N VAL A 280 -14.49 -12.51 -7.19
CA VAL A 280 -15.37 -13.54 -6.61
C VAL A 280 -14.74 -14.92 -6.68
N GLY A 281 -14.16 -15.30 -7.84
CA GLY A 281 -13.43 -16.55 -8.00
C GLY A 281 -12.26 -16.67 -7.01
N ALA A 282 -11.42 -15.64 -6.92
CA ALA A 282 -10.29 -15.62 -6.00
C ALA A 282 -10.71 -15.73 -4.53
N MET A 283 -11.72 -14.98 -4.12
CA MET A 283 -12.17 -14.92 -2.72
C MET A 283 -12.90 -16.19 -2.26
N ASN A 284 -13.59 -16.87 -3.17
CA ASN A 284 -14.33 -18.11 -2.87
C ASN A 284 -13.52 -19.38 -3.17
N GLY A 285 -12.43 -19.26 -3.91
CA GLY A 285 -11.57 -20.36 -4.31
C GLY A 285 -10.59 -20.79 -3.22
N VAL A 286 -9.67 -21.67 -3.61
CA VAL A 286 -8.64 -22.20 -2.72
C VAL A 286 -7.68 -21.11 -2.28
N GLN A 287 -7.46 -20.94 -0.97
CA GLN A 287 -6.65 -19.87 -0.38
C GLN A 287 -5.15 -20.19 -0.27
N ASN A 288 -4.72 -21.38 -0.69
CA ASN A 288 -3.30 -21.82 -0.58
C ASN A 288 -2.31 -20.89 -1.29
N SER A 289 -2.76 -20.21 -2.36
CA SER A 289 -1.91 -19.25 -3.09
C SER A 289 -1.49 -18.06 -2.24
N ILE A 290 -2.35 -17.62 -1.32
CA ILE A 290 -2.06 -16.52 -0.39
C ILE A 290 -1.01 -16.96 0.62
N GLU A 291 -1.17 -18.15 1.19
CA GLU A 291 -0.21 -18.69 2.16
C GLU A 291 1.15 -18.95 1.51
N SER A 292 1.17 -19.50 0.30
CA SER A 292 2.41 -19.67 -0.48
C SER A 292 3.10 -18.32 -0.77
N LEU A 293 2.33 -17.30 -1.14
CA LEU A 293 2.86 -15.95 -1.31
C LEU A 293 3.43 -15.40 0.00
N ARG A 294 2.68 -15.52 1.10
CA ARG A 294 3.11 -15.05 2.43
C ARG A 294 4.43 -15.68 2.85
N LEU A 295 4.57 -17.02 2.74
CA LEU A 295 5.79 -17.75 3.08
C LEU A 295 6.98 -17.34 2.19
N THR A 296 6.73 -17.16 0.89
CA THR A 296 7.76 -16.67 -0.03
C THR A 296 8.25 -15.28 0.36
N LEU A 297 7.32 -14.37 0.68
CA LEU A 297 7.66 -13.00 1.10
C LEU A 297 8.40 -12.99 2.45
N GLU A 298 8.00 -13.84 3.38
CA GLU A 298 8.67 -13.97 4.68
C GLU A 298 10.12 -14.44 4.53
N ASN A 299 10.37 -15.42 3.67
CA ASN A 299 11.72 -15.88 3.34
C ASN A 299 12.55 -14.78 2.67
N ASN A 300 11.99 -14.11 1.67
CA ASN A 300 12.65 -13.01 0.95
C ASN A 300 12.98 -11.84 1.88
N ARG A 301 12.05 -11.50 2.81
CA ARG A 301 12.29 -10.51 3.87
C ARG A 301 13.53 -10.87 4.70
N ASN A 302 13.61 -12.11 5.18
CA ASN A 302 14.71 -12.54 6.02
C ASN A 302 16.04 -12.38 5.29
N ILE A 303 16.13 -12.84 4.05
CA ILE A 303 17.31 -12.68 3.20
C ILE A 303 17.67 -11.19 3.02
N MET A 304 16.69 -10.33 2.72
CA MET A 304 16.93 -8.89 2.55
C MET A 304 17.46 -8.24 3.83
N ILE A 305 16.89 -8.60 4.99
CA ILE A 305 17.31 -8.05 6.29
C ILE A 305 18.72 -8.50 6.65
N ASP A 306 19.05 -9.77 6.43
CA ASP A 306 20.40 -10.29 6.69
C ASP A 306 21.45 -9.57 5.84
N LEU A 307 21.14 -9.35 4.56
CA LEU A 307 22.02 -8.60 3.67
C LEU A 307 22.17 -7.13 4.11
N LEU A 308 21.07 -6.43 4.42
CA LEU A 308 21.10 -5.02 4.87
C LEU A 308 21.86 -4.85 6.17
N ASN A 309 21.76 -5.79 7.10
CA ASN A 309 22.52 -5.79 8.35
C ASN A 309 24.03 -5.97 8.13
N SER A 310 24.46 -6.43 6.96
CA SER A 310 25.88 -6.51 6.59
C SER A 310 26.48 -5.21 6.09
N PHE A 311 25.67 -4.15 5.94
CA PHE A 311 26.15 -2.82 5.53
C PHE A 311 26.59 -2.03 6.75
N GLU A 312 27.79 -1.46 6.72
CA GLU A 312 28.20 -0.55 7.77
C GLU A 312 27.36 0.74 7.68
N GLY A 313 26.79 1.19 8.81
CA GLY A 313 26.02 2.43 8.89
C GLY A 313 24.58 2.38 8.40
N VAL A 314 24.11 1.29 7.77
CA VAL A 314 22.69 1.12 7.46
C VAL A 314 21.93 0.61 8.69
N LYS A 315 20.77 1.21 8.96
CA LYS A 315 19.86 0.75 10.02
C LYS A 315 18.57 0.29 9.40
N VAL A 316 18.09 -0.88 9.82
CA VAL A 316 16.87 -1.46 9.31
C VAL A 316 16.04 -2.09 10.42
N THR A 317 14.75 -1.76 10.46
CA THR A 317 13.78 -2.46 11.30
C THR A 317 13.21 -3.63 10.50
N LYS A 318 13.23 -4.83 11.08
CA LYS A 318 12.67 -6.03 10.46
C LYS A 318 11.17 -5.83 10.22
N PRO A 319 10.67 -5.89 8.99
CA PRO A 319 9.25 -5.74 8.70
C PRO A 319 8.40 -6.86 9.30
N ASP A 320 7.26 -6.52 9.87
CA ASP A 320 6.27 -7.47 10.39
C ASP A 320 5.34 -8.00 9.29
N GLY A 321 5.24 -7.29 8.18
CA GLY A 321 4.33 -7.63 7.09
C GLY A 321 4.64 -6.86 5.81
N THR A 322 3.71 -6.87 4.86
CA THR A 322 3.81 -6.31 3.51
C THR A 322 4.82 -7.06 2.62
N PHE A 323 5.51 -6.37 1.75
CA PHE A 323 6.68 -6.80 0.98
C PHE A 323 7.69 -5.66 0.81
N TYR A 324 7.71 -4.74 1.78
CA TYR A 324 8.60 -3.59 1.81
C TYR A 324 9.50 -3.59 3.04
N CYS A 325 10.69 -3.10 2.83
CA CYS A 325 11.66 -2.75 3.85
C CYS A 325 11.99 -1.27 3.70
N PHE A 326 12.05 -0.54 4.80
CA PHE A 326 12.37 0.89 4.83
C PHE A 326 13.64 1.08 5.65
N ALA A 327 14.76 1.22 4.96
CA ALA A 327 16.08 1.23 5.57
C ALA A 327 16.69 2.63 5.58
N ASP A 328 17.35 2.98 6.66
CA ASP A 328 18.07 4.23 6.85
C ASP A 328 19.48 4.13 6.24
N PHE A 329 19.71 4.93 5.22
CA PHE A 329 20.99 5.10 4.52
C PHE A 329 21.61 6.47 4.77
N SER A 330 21.14 7.23 5.76
CA SER A 330 21.57 8.61 6.05
C SER A 330 23.05 8.72 6.38
N ALA A 331 23.70 7.64 6.80
CA ALA A 331 25.13 7.56 7.00
C ALA A 331 25.93 7.77 5.70
N TYR A 332 25.33 7.47 4.54
CA TYR A 332 25.95 7.62 3.23
C TYR A 332 25.48 8.87 2.50
N GLU A 333 24.17 9.10 2.46
CA GLU A 333 23.59 10.28 1.83
C GLU A 333 22.22 10.61 2.49
N LYS A 334 22.10 11.81 3.03
CA LYS A 334 20.89 12.28 3.69
C LYS A 334 19.76 12.60 2.70
N ASN A 335 20.10 13.03 1.50
CA ASN A 335 19.12 13.28 0.44
C ASN A 335 18.78 11.99 -0.28
N SER A 336 17.63 11.41 0.07
CA SER A 336 17.18 10.13 -0.46
C SER A 336 16.93 10.11 -1.98
N ASN A 337 16.54 11.26 -2.56
CA ASN A 337 16.39 11.41 -4.01
C ASN A 337 17.73 11.32 -4.72
N LYS A 338 18.76 12.00 -4.18
CA LYS A 338 20.14 11.97 -4.72
C LYS A 338 20.70 10.55 -4.64
N LEU A 339 20.50 9.85 -3.50
CA LEU A 339 20.93 8.47 -3.34
C LEU A 339 20.24 7.54 -4.34
N SER A 340 18.94 7.61 -4.46
CA SER A 340 18.19 6.76 -5.42
C SER A 340 18.62 7.01 -6.88
N ALA A 341 18.88 8.28 -7.24
CA ALA A 341 19.41 8.65 -8.56
C ALA A 341 20.82 8.07 -8.81
N LEU A 342 21.70 8.13 -7.82
CA LEU A 342 23.05 7.55 -7.87
C LEU A 342 23.00 6.03 -8.12
N LEU A 343 22.14 5.30 -7.39
CA LEU A 343 22.00 3.86 -7.52
C LEU A 343 21.49 3.44 -8.91
N ILE A 344 20.57 4.21 -9.48
CA ILE A 344 20.10 3.97 -10.86
C ILE A 344 21.22 4.22 -11.86
N ASP A 345 21.93 5.33 -11.73
CA ASP A 345 22.96 5.75 -12.67
C ASP A 345 24.18 4.81 -12.64
N LYS A 346 24.68 4.47 -11.46
CA LYS A 346 25.94 3.70 -11.32
C LYS A 346 25.74 2.20 -11.45
N VAL A 347 24.66 1.63 -10.89
CA VAL A 347 24.49 0.17 -10.81
C VAL A 347 23.13 -0.35 -11.28
N MET A 348 22.30 0.51 -11.89
CA MET A 348 21.00 0.15 -12.46
C MET A 348 20.05 -0.53 -11.45
N VAL A 349 20.06 -0.07 -10.19
CA VAL A 349 19.14 -0.53 -9.15
C VAL A 349 18.13 0.57 -8.83
N LEU A 350 16.83 0.26 -9.02
CA LEU A 350 15.74 1.17 -8.74
C LEU A 350 15.22 0.96 -7.32
N THR A 351 15.18 2.05 -6.55
CA THR A 351 14.65 2.13 -5.19
C THR A 351 13.68 3.29 -5.09
N VAL A 352 12.85 3.38 -4.04
CA VAL A 352 11.99 4.55 -3.83
C VAL A 352 12.56 5.41 -2.73
N PRO A 353 12.83 6.72 -2.99
CA PRO A 353 13.38 7.62 -1.97
C PRO A 353 12.42 7.82 -0.80
N GLY A 354 12.97 7.90 0.41
CA GLY A 354 12.21 8.09 1.64
C GLY A 354 11.48 9.43 1.72
N ALA A 355 11.98 10.47 1.05
CA ALA A 355 11.31 11.76 0.92
C ALA A 355 9.87 11.66 0.43
N GLU A 356 9.59 10.70 -0.46
CA GLU A 356 8.25 10.46 -1.00
C GLU A 356 7.25 9.92 0.04
N PHE A 357 7.77 9.39 1.14
CA PHE A 357 7.00 8.88 2.28
C PHE A 357 7.05 9.82 3.50
N GLY A 358 7.62 11.03 3.32
CA GLY A 358 7.78 12.03 4.37
C GLY A 358 9.00 11.83 5.27
N MET A 359 10.02 11.04 4.85
CA MET A 359 11.18 10.73 5.68
C MET A 359 12.48 10.68 4.85
N GLU A 360 13.33 11.69 4.99
CA GLU A 360 14.63 11.76 4.31
C GLU A 360 15.67 10.78 4.89
N GLY A 361 16.70 10.46 4.11
CA GLY A 361 17.76 9.52 4.49
C GLY A 361 17.39 8.04 4.31
N PHE A 362 16.13 7.73 4.06
CA PHE A 362 15.64 6.37 3.91
C PHE A 362 15.45 5.97 2.45
N LEU A 363 15.51 4.67 2.19
CA LEU A 363 15.06 4.07 0.93
C LEU A 363 14.02 2.97 1.21
N ARG A 364 12.93 2.97 0.44
CA ARG A 364 12.03 1.82 0.41
C ARG A 364 12.56 0.80 -0.59
N LEU A 365 12.79 -0.40 -0.10
CA LEU A 365 13.17 -1.57 -0.87
C LEU A 365 12.03 -2.59 -0.85
N SER A 366 11.82 -3.30 -1.95
CA SER A 366 10.77 -4.31 -2.07
C SER A 366 11.38 -5.70 -2.23
N TYR A 367 10.90 -6.64 -1.44
CA TYR A 367 11.27 -8.05 -1.54
C TYR A 367 10.20 -8.92 -2.22
N CYS A 368 9.33 -8.31 -3.04
CA CYS A 368 8.31 -9.04 -3.82
C CYS A 368 8.88 -9.73 -5.08
N GLY A 369 10.15 -9.47 -5.41
CA GLY A 369 10.87 -10.06 -6.54
C GLY A 369 11.46 -11.45 -6.25
N GLY A 370 12.24 -11.96 -7.20
CA GLY A 370 13.01 -13.19 -7.02
C GLY A 370 14.21 -12.96 -6.09
N ILE A 371 14.64 -14.01 -5.38
CA ILE A 371 15.81 -13.96 -4.48
C ILE A 371 17.06 -13.46 -5.21
N LYS A 372 17.26 -13.91 -6.46
CA LYS A 372 18.39 -13.46 -7.28
C LYS A 372 18.41 -11.93 -7.44
N ASP A 373 17.27 -11.33 -7.79
CA ASP A 373 17.17 -9.87 -7.95
C ASP A 373 17.43 -9.13 -6.62
N ILE A 374 16.96 -9.69 -5.51
CA ILE A 374 17.15 -9.12 -4.17
C ILE A 374 18.65 -9.13 -3.81
N THR A 375 19.27 -10.31 -3.91
CA THR A 375 20.68 -10.50 -3.54
C THR A 375 21.58 -9.65 -4.42
N GLU A 376 21.46 -9.79 -5.74
CA GLU A 376 22.29 -9.04 -6.69
C GLU A 376 22.06 -7.53 -6.57
N GLY A 377 20.80 -7.08 -6.38
CA GLY A 377 20.49 -5.67 -6.20
C GLY A 377 21.14 -5.06 -4.97
N LEU A 378 21.12 -5.78 -3.84
CA LEU A 378 21.78 -5.32 -2.60
C LEU A 378 23.29 -5.40 -2.70
N GLU A 379 23.87 -6.41 -3.34
CA GLU A 379 25.32 -6.46 -3.59
C GLU A 379 25.79 -5.29 -4.44
N ARG A 380 25.05 -4.91 -5.48
CA ARG A 380 25.32 -3.72 -6.30
C ARG A 380 25.24 -2.42 -5.50
N ILE A 381 24.22 -2.28 -4.62
CA ILE A 381 24.09 -1.14 -3.71
C ILE A 381 25.30 -1.08 -2.77
N LYS A 382 25.66 -2.22 -2.16
CA LYS A 382 26.81 -2.31 -1.26
C LYS A 382 28.11 -1.89 -1.96
N TRP A 383 28.31 -2.38 -3.19
CA TRP A 383 29.49 -2.02 -3.97
C TRP A 383 29.62 -0.52 -4.21
N VAL A 384 28.50 0.19 -4.43
CA VAL A 384 28.52 1.65 -4.60
C VAL A 384 28.87 2.36 -3.30
N LEU A 385 28.30 1.91 -2.18
CA LEU A 385 28.32 2.66 -0.91
C LEU A 385 29.51 2.32 -0.03
N ASP A 386 30.00 1.07 -0.05
CA ASP A 386 31.09 0.62 0.81
C ASP A 386 32.46 0.99 0.20
N PRO A 387 33.24 1.88 0.85
CA PRO A 387 34.57 2.24 0.38
C PRO A 387 35.56 1.06 0.27
N GLY A 388 35.35 -0.01 1.07
CA GLY A 388 36.14 -1.24 1.05
C GLY A 388 35.82 -2.18 -0.11
N SER A 389 34.80 -1.88 -0.92
CA SER A 389 34.44 -2.70 -2.07
C SER A 389 35.53 -2.70 -3.16
N PRO A 390 35.66 -3.77 -3.97
CA PRO A 390 36.59 -3.83 -5.09
C PRO A 390 36.37 -2.68 -6.08
N ASN A 391 37.45 -2.22 -6.75
CA ASN A 391 37.34 -1.17 -7.75
C ASN A 391 36.54 -1.56 -8.99
N GLU A 392 36.29 -2.83 -9.19
CA GLU A 392 35.60 -3.36 -10.36
C GLU A 392 34.39 -4.21 -9.95
N LEU A 393 33.30 -4.05 -10.68
CA LEU A 393 32.09 -4.86 -10.58
C LEU A 393 31.67 -5.31 -11.99
N TYR A 394 31.27 -6.56 -12.14
CA TYR A 394 30.71 -7.09 -13.38
C TYR A 394 29.20 -7.26 -13.25
N ILE A 395 28.46 -6.68 -14.19
CA ILE A 395 27.00 -6.84 -14.30
C ILE A 395 26.72 -7.49 -15.67
N GLY A 396 26.52 -8.80 -15.68
CA GLY A 396 26.58 -9.56 -16.93
C GLY A 396 27.96 -9.44 -17.59
N GLU A 397 27.99 -9.01 -18.86
CA GLU A 397 29.24 -8.74 -19.59
C GLU A 397 29.78 -7.32 -19.38
N ARG A 398 29.05 -6.46 -18.69
CA ARG A 398 29.41 -5.06 -18.50
C ARG A 398 30.32 -4.93 -17.29
N LYS A 399 31.54 -4.44 -17.52
CA LYS A 399 32.50 -4.06 -16.47
C LYS A 399 32.21 -2.63 -16.00
N LEU A 400 32.00 -2.46 -14.72
CA LEU A 400 31.96 -1.16 -14.05
C LEU A 400 33.25 -0.95 -13.30
N VAL A 401 33.79 0.26 -13.36
CA VAL A 401 34.97 0.66 -12.62
C VAL A 401 34.59 1.84 -11.73
N ARG A 402 35.01 1.79 -10.48
CA ARG A 402 34.73 2.85 -9.49
C ARG A 402 35.57 4.08 -9.84
N ASP A 403 34.92 5.16 -10.25
CA ASP A 403 35.52 6.43 -10.61
C ASP A 403 35.09 7.59 -9.67
N TRP A 404 34.54 7.24 -8.52
CA TRP A 404 34.09 8.17 -7.48
C TRP A 404 34.66 7.75 -6.12
N SER A 405 34.96 8.73 -5.30
CA SER A 405 35.42 8.59 -3.90
C SER A 405 34.25 8.72 -2.91
#